data_234b562ce210bee6f62814ef3961edf7
#
_entry.id   234b562ce210bee6f62814ef3961edf7
#
_cell.length_a   1.000
_cell.length_b   1.000
_cell.length_c   1.000
_cell.angle_alpha   90.00
_cell.angle_beta   90.00
_cell.angle_gamma   90.00
#
_symmetry.space_group_name_H-M   'P 1'
#
loop_
_entity.id
_entity.type
_entity.pdbx_description
1 polymer ?
#
loop_
_entity_poly.entity_id
_entity_poly.type
_entity_poly.pdbx_seq_one_letter_code
_entity_poly.pdbx_strand_id
1 'polypeptide(L)'
;MVRTLTRRLFLTCLLVLAGPLAAERLDDSLSPRQQHDLDLIWKYSGNTDTLDDQAFNRVITHARNVDTRLDTSSYTGSRARIFLELPILVRGLTQPSSLQLSWTTNGLFNPGQLTPGNRQLIYEGQITDEVMRDIFNFTFELDARYLTQTLRLEPVYDIEIIAP
;
A
#
# COMPACT_ATOMS: atom_id res chain seq x y z
N MET A 1 -46.93 60.61 3.63
CA MET A 1 -45.52 60.50 3.93
C MET A 1 -45.27 59.09 4.47
N VAL A 2 -45.02 58.12 3.56
CA VAL A 2 -44.89 56.72 3.89
C VAL A 2 -43.42 56.29 3.66
N ARG A 3 -42.70 55.96 4.73
CA ARG A 3 -41.33 55.47 4.70
C ARG A 3 -41.32 53.95 4.52
N THR A 4 -40.95 53.47 3.35
CA THR A 4 -40.70 52.08 3.05
C THR A 4 -39.31 51.66 3.59
N LEU A 5 -39.30 50.76 4.55
CA LEU A 5 -38.11 50.15 5.17
C LEU A 5 -37.69 48.92 4.34
N THR A 6 -36.65 49.08 3.54
CA THR A 6 -36.12 47.98 2.71
C THR A 6 -35.20 47.09 3.57
N ARG A 7 -35.67 45.94 3.95
CA ARG A 7 -34.95 44.90 4.73
C ARG A 7 -34.03 44.12 3.78
N ARG A 8 -32.74 44.47 3.79
CA ARG A 8 -31.71 43.71 3.05
C ARG A 8 -31.39 42.41 3.78
N LEU A 9 -31.82 41.30 3.20
CA LEU A 9 -31.49 39.96 3.65
C LEU A 9 -30.07 39.61 3.16
N PHE A 10 -29.10 39.61 4.10
CA PHE A 10 -27.75 39.12 3.83
C PHE A 10 -27.77 37.61 3.89
N LEU A 11 -27.75 36.95 2.73
CA LEU A 11 -27.58 35.52 2.59
C LEU A 11 -26.07 35.22 2.69
N THR A 12 -25.62 34.84 3.89
CA THR A 12 -24.24 34.39 4.11
C THR A 12 -24.10 32.97 3.56
N CYS A 13 -23.50 32.85 2.38
CA CYS A 13 -23.16 31.56 1.77
C CYS A 13 -21.93 30.99 2.51
N LEU A 14 -22.16 30.01 3.39
CA LEU A 14 -21.11 29.29 4.09
C LEU A 14 -20.49 28.30 3.07
N LEU A 15 -19.40 28.70 2.42
CA LEU A 15 -18.57 27.78 1.60
C LEU A 15 -17.88 26.80 2.56
N VAL A 16 -18.39 25.59 2.66
CA VAL A 16 -17.66 24.48 3.26
C VAL A 16 -16.57 24.08 2.27
N LEU A 17 -15.35 24.51 2.56
CA LEU A 17 -14.14 24.01 1.88
C LEU A 17 -13.92 22.56 2.33
N ALA A 18 -14.46 21.61 1.57
CA ALA A 18 -14.02 20.22 1.65
C ALA A 18 -12.58 20.17 1.12
N GLY A 19 -11.61 20.27 2.02
CA GLY A 19 -10.22 20.04 1.68
C GLY A 19 -10.04 18.61 1.14
N PRO A 20 -9.03 18.37 0.27
CA PRO A 20 -8.70 17.01 -0.13
C PRO A 20 -8.40 16.20 1.13
N LEU A 21 -9.06 15.06 1.29
CA LEU A 21 -8.70 14.09 2.32
C LEU A 21 -7.28 13.62 1.99
N ALA A 22 -6.30 14.12 2.75
CA ALA A 22 -4.92 13.69 2.62
C ALA A 22 -4.83 12.25 3.15
N ALA A 23 -4.15 11.39 2.42
CA ALA A 23 -3.75 10.09 2.93
C ALA A 23 -2.79 10.31 4.10
N GLU A 24 -3.02 9.61 5.20
CA GLU A 24 -2.15 9.64 6.39
C GLU A 24 -1.47 8.29 6.54
N ARG A 25 -0.20 8.31 6.92
CA ARG A 25 0.58 7.07 7.12
C ARG A 25 0.16 6.41 8.43
N LEU A 26 -0.20 5.12 8.33
CA LEU A 26 -0.47 4.29 9.50
C LEU A 26 0.83 3.85 10.18
N ASP A 27 0.80 3.78 11.51
CA ASP A 27 1.89 3.21 12.30
C ASP A 27 1.81 1.68 12.27
N ASP A 28 2.86 1.05 11.76
CA ASP A 28 3.04 -0.40 11.71
C ASP A 28 4.08 -0.92 12.72
N SER A 29 4.53 -0.06 13.64
CA SER A 29 5.54 -0.38 14.66
C SER A 29 5.13 -1.51 15.62
N LEU A 30 3.83 -1.78 15.72
CA LEU A 30 3.26 -2.91 16.47
C LEU A 30 3.50 -4.26 15.77
N SER A 31 3.87 -4.25 14.49
CA SER A 31 4.24 -5.46 13.76
C SER A 31 5.56 -6.02 14.29
N PRO A 32 5.66 -7.34 14.50
CA PRO A 32 6.94 -7.94 14.86
C PRO A 32 7.99 -7.64 13.79
N ARG A 33 9.17 -7.22 14.20
CA ARG A 33 10.30 -7.11 13.27
C ARG A 33 10.70 -8.52 12.84
N GLN A 34 10.40 -8.85 11.61
CA GLN A 34 10.77 -10.14 11.00
C GLN A 34 11.85 -9.87 9.95
N GLN A 35 12.98 -10.54 10.11
CA GLN A 35 13.99 -10.62 9.07
C GLN A 35 13.79 -11.94 8.36
N HIS A 36 13.48 -11.89 7.07
CA HIS A 36 13.38 -13.07 6.22
C HIS A 36 14.65 -13.18 5.38
N ASP A 37 15.42 -14.24 5.61
CA ASP A 37 16.47 -14.64 4.67
C ASP A 37 15.77 -15.34 3.51
N LEU A 38 15.73 -14.68 2.36
CA LEU A 38 14.94 -15.11 1.23
C LEU A 38 15.82 -15.88 0.24
N ASP A 39 15.47 -17.14 0.02
CA ASP A 39 16.07 -17.94 -1.05
C ASP A 39 15.60 -17.43 -2.41
N LEU A 40 16.55 -17.09 -3.28
CA LEU A 40 16.26 -16.67 -4.65
C LEU A 40 16.11 -17.91 -5.52
N ILE A 41 14.90 -18.10 -6.05
CA ILE A 41 14.56 -19.19 -6.96
C ILE A 41 14.55 -18.62 -8.39
N TRP A 42 15.40 -19.16 -9.27
CA TRP A 42 15.40 -18.79 -10.67
C TRP A 42 14.13 -19.28 -11.35
N LYS A 43 13.39 -18.38 -11.96
CA LYS A 43 12.20 -18.70 -12.74
C LYS A 43 12.62 -18.90 -14.20
N TYR A 44 12.80 -20.14 -14.60
CA TYR A 44 12.91 -20.47 -16.02
C TYR A 44 11.51 -20.43 -16.63
N SER A 45 11.19 -19.38 -17.34
CA SER A 45 9.95 -19.33 -18.12
C SER A 45 10.32 -19.49 -19.59
N GLY A 46 10.08 -20.66 -20.19
CA GLY A 46 10.10 -20.76 -21.61
C GLY A 46 10.65 -22.05 -22.19
N ASN A 47 10.14 -22.37 -23.36
CA ASN A 47 10.65 -23.38 -24.26
C ASN A 47 12.08 -22.99 -24.67
N THR A 48 13.03 -23.91 -24.55
CA THR A 48 14.48 -23.68 -24.74
C THR A 48 14.88 -23.30 -26.16
N ASP A 49 13.95 -23.23 -27.10
CA ASP A 49 14.24 -23.00 -28.52
C ASP A 49 14.32 -21.50 -28.93
N THR A 50 13.83 -20.61 -28.06
CA THR A 50 13.98 -19.16 -28.23
C THR A 50 14.29 -18.54 -26.88
N LEU A 51 15.58 -18.44 -26.59
CA LEU A 51 16.09 -17.79 -25.38
C LEU A 51 15.88 -16.27 -25.49
N ASP A 52 14.75 -15.81 -24.96
CA ASP A 52 14.64 -14.40 -24.61
C ASP A 52 15.51 -14.16 -23.37
N ASP A 53 16.60 -13.41 -23.53
CA ASP A 53 17.55 -13.08 -22.47
C ASP A 53 16.88 -12.51 -21.22
N GLN A 54 15.69 -11.94 -21.35
CA GLN A 54 14.92 -11.40 -20.22
C GLN A 54 14.31 -12.49 -19.33
N ALA A 55 13.96 -13.65 -19.89
CA ALA A 55 13.33 -14.74 -19.15
C ALA A 55 14.29 -15.43 -18.17
N PHE A 56 15.59 -15.46 -18.49
CA PHE A 56 16.61 -16.14 -17.67
C PHE A 56 17.02 -15.36 -16.42
N ASN A 57 16.76 -14.08 -16.40
CA ASN A 57 17.20 -13.21 -15.30
C ASN A 57 16.13 -13.02 -14.24
N ARG A 58 14.95 -13.61 -14.38
CA ARG A 58 13.88 -13.50 -13.40
C ARG A 58 14.08 -14.46 -12.24
N VAL A 59 14.04 -13.89 -11.05
CA VAL A 59 14.07 -14.64 -9.78
C VAL A 59 12.80 -14.37 -9.01
N ILE A 60 12.37 -15.40 -8.27
CA ILE A 60 11.22 -15.34 -7.37
C ILE A 60 11.72 -15.66 -5.98
N THR A 61 11.16 -14.95 -5.00
CA THR A 61 11.36 -15.25 -3.60
C THR A 61 10.09 -14.99 -2.81
N HIS A 62 9.97 -15.60 -1.62
CA HIS A 62 8.77 -15.55 -0.81
C HIS A 62 9.09 -15.18 0.63
N ALA A 63 8.34 -14.21 1.18
CA ALA A 63 8.26 -13.98 2.61
C ALA A 63 6.89 -14.46 3.11
N ARG A 64 6.88 -15.53 3.90
CA ARG A 64 5.64 -16.15 4.38
C ARG A 64 5.37 -15.79 5.82
N ASN A 65 4.08 -15.81 6.18
CA ASN A 65 3.60 -15.58 7.55
C ASN A 65 4.07 -14.23 8.15
N VAL A 66 4.07 -13.18 7.34
CA VAL A 66 4.41 -11.82 7.79
C VAL A 66 3.23 -11.28 8.59
N ASP A 67 3.38 -11.20 9.92
CA ASP A 67 2.38 -10.65 10.84
C ASP A 67 2.40 -9.12 10.75
N THR A 68 1.36 -8.55 10.15
CA THR A 68 1.21 -7.10 9.99
C THR A 68 0.17 -6.60 10.97
N ARG A 69 0.52 -5.56 11.75
CA ARG A 69 -0.33 -4.90 12.72
C ARG A 69 -0.28 -3.40 12.51
N LEU A 70 -1.43 -2.82 12.20
CA LEU A 70 -1.59 -1.41 11.93
C LEU A 70 -2.32 -0.76 13.09
N ASP A 71 -1.77 0.31 13.67
CA ASP A 71 -2.45 1.10 14.68
C ASP A 71 -3.55 1.93 14.00
N THR A 72 -4.79 1.61 14.31
CA THR A 72 -6.00 2.25 13.81
C THR A 72 -6.81 2.93 14.93
N SER A 73 -6.25 3.05 16.13
CA SER A 73 -6.94 3.57 17.32
C SER A 73 -7.56 4.95 17.12
N SER A 74 -6.84 5.84 16.43
CA SER A 74 -7.31 7.20 16.11
C SER A 74 -8.45 7.26 15.10
N TYR A 75 -8.75 6.15 14.42
CA TYR A 75 -9.73 6.08 13.34
C TYR A 75 -10.94 5.20 13.66
N THR A 76 -10.99 4.62 14.86
CA THR A 76 -12.09 3.76 15.30
C THR A 76 -13.44 4.45 15.15
N GLY A 77 -14.40 3.76 14.54
CA GLY A 77 -15.73 4.29 14.24
C GLY A 77 -15.84 5.03 12.90
N SER A 78 -14.72 5.34 12.25
CA SER A 78 -14.69 5.99 10.93
C SER A 78 -14.79 4.96 9.81
N ARG A 79 -15.33 5.37 8.66
CA ARG A 79 -15.21 4.61 7.43
C ARG A 79 -13.95 5.02 6.69
N ALA A 80 -13.13 4.06 6.28
CA ALA A 80 -11.82 4.33 5.71
C ALA A 80 -11.44 3.38 4.58
N ARG A 81 -10.43 3.79 3.82
CA ARG A 81 -9.67 2.98 2.89
C ARG A 81 -8.25 2.86 3.39
N ILE A 82 -7.69 1.65 3.38
CA ILE A 82 -6.28 1.42 3.68
C ILE A 82 -5.60 0.93 2.41
N PHE A 83 -4.44 1.51 2.14
CA PHE A 83 -3.61 1.18 0.99
C PHE A 83 -2.28 0.62 1.47
N LEU A 84 -1.77 -0.35 0.73
CA LEU A 84 -0.37 -0.75 0.80
C LEU A 84 0.37 -0.04 -0.33
N GLU A 85 1.46 0.64 0.02
CA GLU A 85 2.33 1.35 -0.91
C GLU A 85 3.74 0.75 -0.86
N LEU A 86 4.39 0.69 -2.01
CA LEU A 86 5.81 0.39 -2.10
C LEU A 86 6.55 1.62 -2.58
N PRO A 87 7.50 2.15 -1.77
CA PRO A 87 8.27 3.33 -2.15
C PRO A 87 8.93 3.18 -3.51
N ILE A 88 9.00 4.29 -4.27
CA ILE A 88 9.61 4.28 -5.60
C ILE A 88 11.09 3.91 -5.55
N LEU A 89 11.79 4.26 -4.45
CA LEU A 89 13.19 3.92 -4.24
C LEU A 89 13.28 2.66 -3.39
N VAL A 90 13.76 1.59 -4.00
CA VAL A 90 14.00 0.31 -3.32
C VAL A 90 15.50 0.11 -3.19
N ARG A 91 15.98 0.04 -1.94
CA ARG A 91 17.40 -0.17 -1.68
C ARG A 91 17.85 -1.53 -2.21
N GLY A 92 18.95 -1.56 -2.94
CA GLY A 92 19.49 -2.77 -3.56
C GLY A 92 19.04 -2.99 -4.99
N LEU A 93 18.17 -2.12 -5.53
CA LEU A 93 17.64 -2.24 -6.88
C LEU A 93 17.97 -0.98 -7.69
N THR A 94 18.62 -1.14 -8.85
CA THR A 94 18.95 -0.02 -9.74
C THR A 94 17.78 0.38 -10.64
N GLN A 95 16.88 -0.56 -10.93
CA GLN A 95 15.67 -0.30 -11.71
C GLN A 95 14.43 -0.76 -10.92
N PRO A 96 13.73 0.15 -10.24
CA PRO A 96 12.56 -0.19 -9.42
C PRO A 96 11.45 -0.91 -10.18
N SER A 97 11.20 -0.55 -11.43
CA SER A 97 10.18 -1.19 -12.28
C SER A 97 10.47 -2.67 -12.62
N SER A 98 11.66 -3.17 -12.30
CA SER A 98 12.01 -4.59 -12.45
C SER A 98 11.46 -5.47 -11.34
N LEU A 99 10.94 -4.88 -10.25
CA LEU A 99 10.36 -5.58 -9.13
C LEU A 99 8.83 -5.57 -9.20
N GLN A 100 8.24 -6.74 -9.06
CA GLN A 100 6.81 -6.92 -8.82
C GLN A 100 6.62 -7.57 -7.46
N LEU A 101 5.80 -6.97 -6.63
CA LEU A 101 5.34 -7.51 -5.37
C LEU A 101 3.90 -8.01 -5.53
N SER A 102 3.63 -9.23 -5.13
CA SER A 102 2.27 -9.76 -4.97
C SER A 102 2.08 -10.35 -3.59
N TRP A 103 0.84 -10.39 -3.11
CA TRP A 103 0.55 -10.98 -1.81
C TRP A 103 -0.81 -11.65 -1.77
N THR A 104 -0.90 -12.60 -0.86
CA THR A 104 -2.15 -13.15 -0.35
C THR A 104 -2.25 -12.91 1.15
N THR A 105 -3.46 -12.87 1.66
CA THR A 105 -3.76 -12.65 3.09
C THR A 105 -4.71 -13.74 3.58
N ASN A 106 -4.81 -13.88 4.89
CA ASN A 106 -5.66 -14.91 5.50
C ASN A 106 -6.86 -14.31 6.25
N GLY A 107 -7.03 -12.99 6.25
CA GLY A 107 -8.02 -12.33 7.10
C GLY A 107 -8.67 -11.10 6.47
N LEU A 108 -8.41 -9.92 7.07
CA LEU A 108 -9.13 -8.69 6.79
C LEU A 108 -8.76 -8.01 5.47
N PHE A 109 -7.50 -8.14 5.06
CA PHE A 109 -7.00 -7.39 3.92
C PHE A 109 -7.17 -8.14 2.60
N ASN A 110 -7.39 -7.40 1.54
CA ASN A 110 -7.51 -7.96 0.19
C ASN A 110 -6.14 -8.36 -0.36
N PRO A 111 -6.07 -9.48 -1.09
CA PRO A 111 -4.87 -9.82 -1.86
C PRO A 111 -4.66 -8.82 -2.99
N GLY A 112 -3.43 -8.74 -3.49
CA GLY A 112 -3.11 -7.83 -4.57
C GLY A 112 -1.70 -7.95 -5.11
N GLN A 113 -1.36 -7.00 -5.96
CA GLN A 113 -0.02 -6.85 -6.53
C GLN A 113 0.28 -5.39 -6.83
N LEU A 114 1.55 -5.01 -6.73
CA LEU A 114 2.02 -3.68 -7.10
C LEU A 114 3.49 -3.68 -7.51
N THR A 115 3.91 -2.58 -8.10
CA THR A 115 5.31 -2.28 -8.40
C THR A 115 5.74 -1.04 -7.62
N PRO A 116 7.04 -0.81 -7.40
CA PRO A 116 7.53 0.37 -6.70
C PRO A 116 6.97 1.69 -7.26
N GLY A 117 6.64 2.60 -6.35
CA GLY A 117 6.01 3.88 -6.66
C GLY A 117 4.50 3.81 -6.85
N ASN A 118 3.88 2.66 -6.63
CA ASN A 118 2.43 2.48 -6.69
C ASN A 118 1.86 2.09 -5.34
N ARG A 119 0.55 2.29 -5.18
CA ARG A 119 -0.22 1.84 -4.03
C ARG A 119 -1.42 1.01 -4.47
N GLN A 120 -1.85 0.08 -3.63
CA GLN A 120 -2.97 -0.81 -3.85
C GLN A 120 -3.91 -0.77 -2.66
N LEU A 121 -5.21 -0.66 -2.94
CA LEU A 121 -6.25 -0.76 -1.91
C LEU A 121 -6.27 -2.17 -1.32
N ILE A 122 -6.07 -2.27 0.01
CA ILE A 122 -6.11 -3.53 0.74
C ILE A 122 -7.34 -3.66 1.65
N TYR A 123 -7.98 -2.54 2.02
CA TYR A 123 -9.17 -2.54 2.86
C TYR A 123 -10.07 -1.34 2.55
N GLU A 124 -11.39 -1.57 2.54
CA GLU A 124 -12.38 -0.51 2.56
C GLU A 124 -13.54 -0.93 3.49
N GLY A 125 -13.79 -0.14 4.51
CA GLY A 125 -14.86 -0.45 5.47
C GLY A 125 -14.83 0.48 6.68
N GLN A 126 -15.63 0.10 7.69
CA GLN A 126 -15.63 0.77 8.98
C GLN A 126 -14.51 0.22 9.85
N ILE A 127 -13.69 1.09 10.41
CA ILE A 127 -12.66 0.71 11.37
C ILE A 127 -13.34 0.38 12.70
N THR A 128 -13.27 -0.86 13.12
CA THR A 128 -13.90 -1.36 14.37
C THR A 128 -12.88 -1.58 15.47
N ASP A 129 -11.66 -1.87 15.13
CA ASP A 129 -10.61 -2.28 16.06
C ASP A 129 -9.53 -1.20 16.17
N GLU A 130 -8.94 -1.09 17.36
CA GLU A 130 -7.80 -0.18 17.59
C GLU A 130 -6.53 -0.64 16.88
N VAL A 131 -6.41 -1.94 16.63
CA VAL A 131 -5.30 -2.54 15.89
C VAL A 131 -5.87 -3.51 14.85
N MET A 132 -5.66 -3.21 13.59
CA MET A 132 -5.99 -4.14 12.50
C MET A 132 -4.81 -5.07 12.25
N ARG A 133 -5.07 -6.38 12.21
CA ARG A 133 -4.04 -7.41 12.07
C ARG A 133 -4.39 -8.39 10.97
N ASP A 134 -3.37 -8.75 10.18
CA ASP A 134 -3.47 -9.85 9.21
C ASP A 134 -2.11 -10.52 8.97
N ILE A 135 -2.14 -11.68 8.35
CA ILE A 135 -0.95 -12.44 7.95
C ILE A 135 -0.79 -12.36 6.44
N PHE A 136 0.30 -11.74 6.00
CA PHE A 136 0.64 -11.63 4.58
C PHE A 136 1.60 -12.74 4.17
N ASN A 137 1.40 -13.24 2.96
CA ASN A 137 2.36 -14.07 2.24
C ASN A 137 2.79 -13.31 0.99
N PHE A 138 3.96 -12.72 1.04
CA PHE A 138 4.52 -11.95 -0.05
C PHE A 138 5.28 -12.82 -1.03
N THR A 139 5.13 -12.51 -2.31
CA THR A 139 5.93 -13.04 -3.40
C THR A 139 6.59 -11.89 -4.13
N PHE A 140 7.89 -11.93 -4.24
CA PHE A 140 8.69 -10.95 -4.96
C PHE A 140 9.18 -11.58 -6.25
N GLU A 141 8.92 -10.94 -7.38
CA GLU A 141 9.45 -11.31 -8.68
C GLU A 141 10.28 -10.14 -9.18
N LEU A 142 11.55 -10.38 -9.49
CA LEU A 142 12.45 -9.33 -9.93
C LEU A 142 13.42 -9.83 -11.00
N ASP A 143 13.98 -8.89 -11.76
CA ASP A 143 15.05 -9.15 -12.70
C ASP A 143 16.40 -8.98 -11.97
N ALA A 144 17.12 -10.09 -11.82
CA ALA A 144 18.38 -10.17 -11.06
C ALA A 144 19.49 -9.26 -11.61
N ARG A 145 19.42 -8.83 -12.87
CA ARG A 145 20.39 -7.90 -13.48
C ARG A 145 20.42 -6.54 -12.79
N TYR A 146 19.29 -6.15 -12.19
CA TYR A 146 19.14 -4.88 -11.50
C TYR A 146 19.35 -4.96 -10.00
N LEU A 147 19.64 -6.16 -9.48
CA LEU A 147 19.97 -6.37 -8.07
C LEU A 147 21.47 -6.10 -7.85
N THR A 148 21.81 -5.10 -7.07
CA THR A 148 23.21 -4.69 -6.82
C THR A 148 23.72 -5.03 -5.44
N GLN A 149 22.81 -5.23 -4.49
CA GLN A 149 23.11 -5.58 -3.09
C GLN A 149 21.88 -6.23 -2.46
N THR A 150 21.95 -6.52 -1.18
CA THR A 150 20.81 -7.04 -0.43
C THR A 150 19.58 -6.15 -0.63
N LEU A 151 18.48 -6.74 -1.10
CA LEU A 151 17.20 -6.07 -1.29
C LEU A 151 16.60 -5.74 0.07
N ARG A 152 16.25 -4.47 0.27
CA ARG A 152 15.51 -4.04 1.45
C ARG A 152 14.20 -3.39 1.03
N LEU A 153 13.12 -4.00 1.46
CA LEU A 153 11.76 -3.57 1.20
C LEU A 153 11.10 -3.12 2.49
N GLU A 154 10.53 -1.95 2.46
CA GLU A 154 9.81 -1.35 3.58
C GLU A 154 8.43 -0.89 3.02
N PRO A 155 7.43 -1.78 2.98
CA PRO A 155 6.08 -1.40 2.60
C PRO A 155 5.55 -0.33 3.54
N VAL A 156 4.73 0.57 3.02
CA VAL A 156 4.07 1.65 3.77
C VAL A 156 2.58 1.41 3.71
N TYR A 157 1.90 1.74 4.79
CA TYR A 157 0.45 1.64 4.88
C TYR A 157 -0.14 3.03 5.08
N ASP A 158 -1.05 3.42 4.20
CA ASP A 158 -1.73 4.71 4.25
C ASP A 158 -3.22 4.52 4.47
N ILE A 159 -3.83 5.47 5.20
CA ILE A 159 -5.27 5.50 5.44
C ILE A 159 -5.88 6.77 4.87
N GLU A 160 -7.03 6.62 4.24
CA GLU A 160 -7.90 7.71 3.79
C GLU A 160 -9.26 7.57 4.45
N ILE A 161 -9.70 8.60 5.18
CA ILE A 161 -11.05 8.61 5.76
C ILE A 161 -12.06 8.93 4.67
N ILE A 162 -13.11 8.13 4.58
CA ILE A 162 -14.24 8.38 3.67
C ILE A 162 -15.21 9.29 4.41
N ALA A 163 -15.44 10.49 3.88
CA ALA A 163 -16.45 11.37 4.43
C ALA A 163 -17.84 10.70 4.36
N PRO A 164 -18.71 10.90 5.38
CA PRO A 164 -20.05 10.36 5.43
C PRO A 164 -20.95 10.87 4.31
#